data_7c8d83b2b509e2c5b8436bbbfeaa0b27
#
_entry.id   7c8d83b2b509e2c5b8436bbbfeaa0b27
#
_cell.length_a   1.000
_cell.length_b   1.000
_cell.length_c   1.000
_cell.angle_alpha   90.00
_cell.angle_beta   90.00
_cell.angle_gamma   90.00
#
_symmetry.space_group_name_H-M   'P 1'
#
loop_
_entity.id
_entity.type
_entity.pdbx_description
1 polymer ?
#
loop_
_entity_poly.entity_id
_entity_poly.type
_entity_poly.pdbx_seq_one_letter_code
_entity_poly.pdbx_strand_id
1 'polypeptide(L)'
;MGREAASYFLAIPPESADGIVVALQEGGAELMGSDYTWIDLRVCDPDRYWVDLRLHRVPEVLLELRIALTNDEWSIRAPVEDALAALPPGAARSQLRDEDGTELGAPADDGWSLRLEEDFGRRRADFVERVGDFTAPLSADHVYMYIHQTRWRRDDDAELEWHREREISRMQQMWDKGPELPPEHPDNR
;
A
#
# COMPACT_ATOMS: atom_id res chain seq x y z
N MET A 1 1.69 -17.39 1.86
CA MET A 1 1.92 -16.23 0.96
C MET A 1 2.92 -15.33 1.67
N GLY A 2 4.02 -14.95 1.02
CA GLY A 2 5.00 -14.04 1.61
C GLY A 2 4.36 -12.66 1.73
N ARG A 3 4.42 -12.08 2.92
CA ARG A 3 3.95 -10.72 3.16
C ARG A 3 5.05 -9.78 2.72
N GLU A 4 4.86 -9.10 1.59
CA GLU A 4 5.80 -8.12 1.03
C GLU A 4 5.51 -6.69 1.51
N ALA A 5 4.38 -6.51 2.20
CA ALA A 5 3.95 -5.26 2.79
C ALA A 5 3.29 -5.51 4.13
N ALA A 6 3.35 -4.55 5.03
CA ALA A 6 2.53 -4.48 6.22
C ALA A 6 1.27 -3.66 5.90
N SER A 7 0.10 -4.14 6.31
CA SER A 7 -1.17 -3.44 6.16
C SER A 7 -1.71 -3.01 7.52
N TYR A 8 -2.17 -1.76 7.59
CA TYR A 8 -2.78 -1.17 8.77
C TYR A 8 -4.14 -0.59 8.38
N PHE A 9 -5.12 -0.76 9.26
CA PHE A 9 -6.52 -0.47 8.95
C PHE A 9 -7.10 0.51 9.94
N LEU A 10 -7.80 1.52 9.42
CA LEU A 10 -8.52 2.52 10.18
C LEU A 10 -9.99 2.50 9.74
N ALA A 11 -10.90 2.18 10.65
CA ALA A 11 -12.34 2.26 10.38
C ALA A 11 -12.76 3.72 10.23
N ILE A 12 -13.43 4.04 9.13
CA ILE A 12 -13.89 5.40 8.83
C ILE A 12 -15.38 5.49 9.16
N PRO A 13 -15.80 6.37 10.08
CA PRO A 13 -17.21 6.60 10.33
C PRO A 13 -17.93 7.05 9.05
N PRO A 14 -19.13 6.51 8.73
CA PRO A 14 -19.83 6.79 7.48
C PRO A 14 -20.03 8.27 7.20
N GLU A 15 -20.26 9.08 8.23
CA GLU A 15 -20.40 10.53 8.15
C GLU A 15 -19.12 11.28 7.76
N SER A 16 -17.96 10.63 7.89
CA SER A 16 -16.66 11.19 7.51
C SER A 16 -16.19 10.74 6.13
N ALA A 17 -16.85 9.77 5.51
CA ALA A 17 -16.38 9.10 4.30
C ALA A 17 -16.18 10.04 3.10
N ASP A 18 -17.12 10.97 2.90
CA ASP A 18 -17.08 11.90 1.75
C ASP A 18 -15.91 12.90 1.82
N GLY A 19 -15.45 13.25 3.03
CA GLY A 19 -14.34 14.19 3.25
C GLY A 19 -12.95 13.56 3.27
N ILE A 20 -12.84 12.24 3.38
CA ILE A 20 -11.56 11.54 3.61
C ILE A 20 -10.58 11.75 2.46
N VAL A 21 -11.02 11.60 1.22
CA VAL A 21 -10.14 11.73 0.05
C VAL A 21 -9.55 13.12 -0.05
N VAL A 22 -10.39 14.13 0.15
CA VAL A 22 -9.96 15.54 0.14
C VAL A 22 -8.96 15.79 1.28
N ALA A 23 -9.27 15.31 2.48
CA ALA A 23 -8.40 15.45 3.65
C ALA A 23 -7.02 14.80 3.41
N LEU A 24 -6.99 13.57 2.89
CA LEU A 24 -5.73 12.89 2.57
C LEU A 24 -4.93 13.61 1.48
N GLN A 25 -5.60 14.18 0.46
CA GLN A 25 -4.93 14.97 -0.57
C GLN A 25 -4.37 16.30 0.00
N GLU A 26 -5.07 16.93 0.92
CA GLU A 26 -4.56 18.11 1.67
C GLU A 26 -3.36 17.73 2.55
N GLY A 27 -3.33 16.51 3.07
CA GLY A 27 -2.20 15.89 3.78
C GLY A 27 -1.05 15.43 2.86
N GLY A 28 -1.12 15.71 1.55
CA GLY A 28 -0.04 15.41 0.60
C GLY A 28 -0.18 14.09 -0.16
N ALA A 29 -1.31 13.38 -0.03
CA ALA A 29 -1.53 12.15 -0.79
C ALA A 29 -1.96 12.46 -2.23
N GLU A 30 -1.39 11.74 -3.20
CA GLU A 30 -1.75 11.79 -4.62
C GLU A 30 -2.83 10.75 -4.95
N LEU A 31 -3.85 11.14 -5.70
CA LEU A 31 -4.86 10.21 -6.21
C LEU A 31 -4.28 9.39 -7.36
N MET A 32 -4.28 8.07 -7.22
CA MET A 32 -3.74 7.13 -8.20
C MET A 32 -4.79 6.50 -9.08
N GLY A 33 -5.96 6.21 -8.53
CA GLY A 33 -7.08 5.61 -9.25
C GLY A 33 -8.30 5.40 -8.36
N SER A 34 -9.43 5.07 -8.97
CA SER A 34 -10.65 4.78 -8.21
C SER A 34 -11.63 3.95 -9.01
N ASP A 35 -12.42 3.15 -8.31
CA ASP A 35 -13.64 2.55 -8.82
C ASP A 35 -14.79 2.73 -7.80
N TYR A 36 -15.90 2.00 -7.99
CA TYR A 36 -17.04 2.12 -7.08
C TYR A 36 -16.80 1.47 -5.70
N THR A 37 -15.79 0.59 -5.57
CA THR A 37 -15.49 -0.15 -4.34
C THR A 37 -14.32 0.43 -3.56
N TRP A 38 -13.38 1.10 -4.23
CA TRP A 38 -12.16 1.62 -3.60
C TRP A 38 -11.63 2.89 -4.28
N ILE A 39 -10.78 3.61 -3.55
CA ILE A 39 -9.97 4.73 -4.05
C ILE A 39 -8.54 4.50 -3.60
N ASP A 40 -7.58 4.51 -4.53
CA ASP A 40 -6.15 4.43 -4.26
C ASP A 40 -5.52 5.81 -4.25
N LEU A 41 -4.77 6.08 -3.19
CA LEU A 41 -3.93 7.25 -3.02
C LEU A 41 -2.51 6.79 -2.65
N ARG A 42 -1.57 7.73 -2.71
CA ARG A 42 -0.17 7.49 -2.42
C ARG A 42 0.46 8.68 -1.74
N VAL A 43 1.33 8.40 -0.76
CA VAL A 43 2.29 9.36 -0.22
C VAL A 43 3.69 8.81 -0.52
N CYS A 44 4.48 9.53 -1.32
CA CYS A 44 5.71 8.99 -1.86
C CYS A 44 6.79 10.07 -2.00
N ASP A 45 7.99 9.72 -1.55
CA ASP A 45 9.26 10.31 -1.98
C ASP A 45 10.10 9.14 -2.52
N PRO A 46 10.31 9.03 -3.84
CA PRO A 46 10.93 7.85 -4.47
C PRO A 46 12.29 7.46 -3.91
N ASP A 47 13.02 8.42 -3.32
CA ASP A 47 14.34 8.20 -2.75
C ASP A 47 14.30 7.85 -1.25
N ARG A 48 13.14 7.99 -0.58
CA ARG A 48 13.05 7.91 0.87
C ARG A 48 11.96 6.98 1.39
N TYR A 49 10.74 7.06 0.84
CA TYR A 49 9.60 6.28 1.33
C TYR A 49 8.49 6.13 0.29
N TRP A 50 7.69 5.09 0.48
CA TRP A 50 6.52 4.81 -0.34
C TRP A 50 5.40 4.19 0.49
N VAL A 51 4.28 4.90 0.63
CA VAL A 51 3.10 4.48 1.38
C VAL A 51 1.89 4.51 0.45
N ASP A 52 1.30 3.35 0.21
CA ASP A 52 0.05 3.23 -0.52
C ASP A 52 -1.13 3.34 0.48
N LEU A 53 -2.14 4.12 0.12
CA LEU A 53 -3.36 4.31 0.90
C LEU A 53 -4.54 3.83 0.05
N ARG A 54 -5.37 2.94 0.59
CA ARG A 54 -6.58 2.48 -0.08
C ARG A 54 -7.81 2.74 0.77
N LEU A 55 -8.72 3.56 0.27
CA LEU A 55 -10.02 3.75 0.88
C LEU A 55 -11.01 2.73 0.29
N HIS A 56 -11.35 1.71 1.07
CA HIS A 56 -12.42 0.77 0.76
C HIS A 56 -13.77 1.43 1.07
N ARG A 57 -14.76 1.22 0.20
CA ARG A 57 -16.11 1.78 0.36
C ARG A 57 -17.15 0.74 0.70
N VAL A 58 -16.86 -0.53 0.47
CA VAL A 58 -17.80 -1.64 0.61
C VAL A 58 -17.07 -2.86 1.16
N PRO A 59 -17.63 -3.63 2.11
CA PRO A 59 -18.93 -3.44 2.78
C PRO A 59 -18.91 -2.33 3.84
N GLU A 60 -17.75 -1.98 4.36
CA GLU A 60 -17.51 -0.93 5.34
C GLU A 60 -16.51 0.07 4.80
N VAL A 61 -16.62 1.32 5.25
CA VAL A 61 -15.62 2.34 4.87
C VAL A 61 -14.38 2.12 5.73
N LEU A 62 -13.28 1.75 5.08
CA LEU A 62 -12.03 1.39 5.73
C LEU A 62 -10.86 2.02 5.00
N LEU A 63 -10.01 2.75 5.70
CA LEU A 63 -8.73 3.21 5.17
C LEU A 63 -7.66 2.18 5.49
N GLU A 64 -7.06 1.61 4.46
CA GLU A 64 -5.89 0.74 4.54
C GLU A 64 -4.62 1.53 4.21
N LEU A 65 -3.64 1.49 5.11
CA LEU A 65 -2.28 1.91 4.85
C LEU A 65 -1.48 0.66 4.50
N ARG A 66 -0.95 0.61 3.30
CA ARG A 66 -0.17 -0.52 2.79
C ARG A 66 1.27 -0.09 2.57
N ILE A 67 2.16 -0.53 3.43
CA ILE A 67 3.56 -0.09 3.46
C ILE A 67 4.46 -1.26 3.09
N ALA A 68 5.15 -1.15 1.95
CA ALA A 68 6.08 -2.19 1.51
C ALA A 68 7.25 -2.32 2.48
N LEU A 69 7.65 -3.57 2.77
CA LEU A 69 8.73 -3.88 3.72
C LEU A 69 10.14 -3.58 3.16
N THR A 70 10.21 -2.92 2.00
CA THR A 70 11.43 -2.32 1.44
C THR A 70 11.68 -0.90 1.93
N ASN A 71 10.68 -0.26 2.57
CA ASN A 71 10.89 1.04 3.21
C ASN A 71 11.77 0.88 4.45
N ASP A 72 12.57 1.89 4.76
CA ASP A 72 13.24 1.97 6.04
C ASP A 72 12.25 2.30 7.17
N GLU A 73 12.39 1.64 8.32
CA GLU A 73 11.46 1.78 9.45
C GLU A 73 11.30 3.22 9.93
N TRP A 74 12.40 3.98 9.96
CA TRP A 74 12.41 5.38 10.39
C TRP A 74 11.86 6.36 9.34
N SER A 75 11.75 5.93 8.07
CA SER A 75 11.34 6.82 6.97
C SER A 75 9.83 6.98 6.84
N ILE A 76 9.05 6.02 7.35
CA ILE A 76 7.60 5.97 7.16
C ILE A 76 6.80 6.82 8.16
N ARG A 77 7.34 7.06 9.34
CA ARG A 77 6.60 7.67 10.45
C ARG A 77 6.07 9.05 10.12
N ALA A 78 6.96 9.98 9.75
CA ALA A 78 6.57 11.36 9.46
C ALA A 78 5.55 11.47 8.30
N PRO A 79 5.76 10.83 7.13
CA PRO A 79 4.78 10.90 6.05
C PRO A 79 3.41 10.29 6.41
N VAL A 80 3.37 9.27 7.25
CA VAL A 80 2.10 8.70 7.74
C VAL A 80 1.44 9.63 8.76
N GLU A 81 2.19 10.23 9.68
CA GLU A 81 1.69 11.26 10.61
C GLU A 81 1.09 12.44 9.84
N ASP A 82 1.80 12.97 8.85
CA ASP A 82 1.35 14.11 8.04
C ASP A 82 0.08 13.78 7.24
N ALA A 83 0.02 12.61 6.60
CA ALA A 83 -1.15 12.18 5.87
C ALA A 83 -2.39 12.01 6.76
N LEU A 84 -2.23 11.41 7.93
CA LEU A 84 -3.34 11.15 8.85
C LEU A 84 -3.71 12.36 9.73
N ALA A 85 -2.83 13.37 9.85
CA ALA A 85 -3.13 14.60 10.58
C ALA A 85 -4.29 15.41 9.97
N ALA A 86 -4.51 15.28 8.66
CA ALA A 86 -5.59 15.94 7.95
C ALA A 86 -6.97 15.23 8.10
N LEU A 87 -7.01 14.04 8.75
CA LEU A 87 -8.25 13.29 8.89
C LEU A 87 -9.32 14.07 9.68
N PRO A 88 -10.61 13.96 9.29
CA PRO A 88 -11.72 14.51 10.08
C PRO A 88 -11.70 13.96 11.51
N PRO A 89 -12.11 14.75 12.52
CA PRO A 89 -12.01 14.37 13.94
C PRO A 89 -12.67 13.04 14.29
N GLY A 90 -13.72 12.63 13.59
CA GLY A 90 -14.37 11.34 13.75
C GLY A 90 -13.45 10.18 13.35
N ALA A 91 -12.85 10.28 12.16
CA ALA A 91 -11.91 9.29 11.65
C ALA A 91 -10.60 9.27 12.46
N ALA A 92 -10.07 10.42 12.84
CA ALA A 92 -8.84 10.52 13.62
C ALA A 92 -8.92 9.86 15.02
N ARG A 93 -10.14 9.66 15.56
CA ARG A 93 -10.38 8.96 16.84
C ARG A 93 -10.57 7.46 16.70
N SER A 94 -10.67 6.94 15.49
CA SER A 94 -10.77 5.50 15.25
C SER A 94 -9.43 4.83 15.56
N GLN A 95 -9.49 3.58 16.07
CA GLN A 95 -8.29 2.81 16.36
C GLN A 95 -7.65 2.31 15.06
N LEU A 96 -6.37 2.61 14.89
CA LEU A 96 -5.53 1.99 13.87
C LEU A 96 -5.21 0.57 14.34
N ARG A 97 -5.36 -0.41 13.45
CA ARG A 97 -5.09 -1.83 13.74
C ARG A 97 -4.18 -2.41 12.67
N ASP A 98 -3.32 -3.32 13.08
CA ASP A 98 -2.58 -4.14 12.14
C ASP A 98 -3.47 -5.23 11.49
N GLU A 99 -2.90 -5.99 10.57
CA GLU A 99 -3.58 -7.09 9.87
C GLU A 99 -3.96 -8.28 10.77
N ASP A 100 -3.40 -8.37 11.98
CA ASP A 100 -3.73 -9.37 12.99
C ASP A 100 -4.80 -8.83 13.99
N GLY A 101 -5.22 -7.57 13.83
CA GLY A 101 -6.23 -6.90 14.66
C GLY A 101 -5.67 -6.24 15.92
N THR A 102 -4.32 -6.16 16.07
CA THR A 102 -3.67 -5.50 17.21
C THR A 102 -3.88 -3.99 17.11
N GLU A 103 -4.34 -3.37 18.19
CA GLU A 103 -4.57 -1.93 18.25
C GLU A 103 -3.26 -1.16 18.47
N LEU A 104 -2.98 -0.21 17.59
CA LEU A 104 -1.81 0.66 17.65
C LEU A 104 -2.13 2.05 18.23
N GLY A 105 -3.41 2.36 18.44
CA GLY A 105 -3.92 3.64 18.93
C GLY A 105 -4.61 4.45 17.85
N ALA A 106 -5.23 5.56 18.22
CA ALA A 106 -5.89 6.44 17.27
C ALA A 106 -4.94 7.53 16.76
N PRO A 107 -5.08 8.01 15.51
CA PRO A 107 -4.30 9.14 15.00
C PRO A 107 -4.43 10.43 15.86
N ALA A 108 -5.53 10.58 16.59
CA ALA A 108 -5.72 11.70 17.52
C ALA A 108 -4.99 11.56 18.87
N ASP A 109 -4.43 10.38 19.16
CA ASP A 109 -3.75 10.08 20.42
C ASP A 109 -2.23 10.25 20.30
N ASP A 110 -1.54 10.48 21.40
CA ASP A 110 -0.07 10.50 21.40
C ASP A 110 0.52 9.09 21.26
N GLY A 111 1.61 8.98 20.51
CA GLY A 111 2.46 7.79 20.42
C GLY A 111 1.92 6.64 19.57
N TRP A 112 0.81 6.80 18.84
CA TRP A 112 0.30 5.80 17.91
C TRP A 112 1.29 5.53 16.76
N SER A 113 1.89 6.57 16.23
CA SER A 113 2.86 6.48 15.14
C SER A 113 4.17 5.79 15.53
N LEU A 114 4.58 5.93 16.78
CA LEU A 114 5.72 5.20 17.32
C LEU A 114 5.42 3.70 17.40
N ARG A 115 4.21 3.32 17.84
CA ARG A 115 3.77 1.91 17.85
C ARG A 115 3.67 1.33 16.45
N LEU A 116 3.22 2.13 15.46
CA LEU A 116 3.23 1.73 14.05
C LEU A 116 4.65 1.51 13.55
N GLU A 117 5.58 2.43 13.82
CA GLU A 117 7.00 2.31 13.46
C GLU A 117 7.64 1.06 14.08
N GLU A 118 7.40 0.79 15.37
CA GLU A 118 7.89 -0.41 16.06
C GLU A 118 7.32 -1.71 15.47
N ASP A 119 6.01 -1.76 15.16
CA ASP A 119 5.41 -2.92 14.53
C ASP A 119 5.95 -3.14 13.11
N PHE A 120 6.04 -2.06 12.34
CA PHE A 120 6.60 -2.10 10.99
C PHE A 120 8.06 -2.58 11.01
N GLY A 121 8.91 -2.03 11.90
CA GLY A 121 10.32 -2.40 12.03
C GLY A 121 10.49 -3.90 12.34
N ARG A 122 9.65 -4.46 13.22
CA ARG A 122 9.64 -5.90 13.50
C ARG A 122 9.31 -6.74 12.25
N ARG A 123 8.26 -6.37 11.51
CA ARG A 123 7.85 -7.07 10.26
C ARG A 123 8.90 -6.93 9.16
N ARG A 124 9.52 -5.76 9.06
CA ARG A 124 10.63 -5.52 8.13
C ARG A 124 11.85 -6.37 8.46
N ALA A 125 12.23 -6.51 9.72
CA ALA A 125 13.35 -7.35 10.13
C ALA A 125 13.15 -8.81 9.68
N ASP A 126 11.97 -9.38 9.90
CA ASP A 126 11.61 -10.72 9.46
C ASP A 126 11.62 -10.84 7.91
N PHE A 127 11.24 -9.78 7.21
CA PHE A 127 11.27 -9.73 5.75
C PHE A 127 12.71 -9.70 5.22
N VAL A 128 13.56 -8.82 5.75
CA VAL A 128 14.96 -8.67 5.35
C VAL A 128 15.75 -9.96 5.59
N GLU A 129 15.51 -10.65 6.71
CA GLU A 129 16.13 -11.96 6.98
C GLU A 129 15.80 -13.01 5.90
N ARG A 130 14.57 -13.00 5.38
CA ARG A 130 14.11 -13.97 4.38
C ARG A 130 14.44 -13.62 2.94
N VAL A 131 14.45 -12.35 2.59
CA VAL A 131 14.49 -11.87 1.19
C VAL A 131 15.77 -11.12 0.89
N GLY A 132 16.35 -10.44 1.89
CA GLY A 132 17.46 -9.50 1.75
C GLY A 132 16.98 -8.06 1.83
N ASP A 133 17.94 -7.14 1.99
CA ASP A 133 17.64 -5.71 2.07
C ASP A 133 17.54 -5.06 0.68
N PHE A 134 16.87 -3.93 0.62
CA PHE A 134 16.64 -3.16 -0.59
C PHE A 134 17.33 -1.80 -0.47
N THR A 135 17.86 -1.31 -1.58
CA THR A 135 18.59 -0.03 -1.62
C THR A 135 17.67 1.18 -1.79
N ALA A 136 16.41 0.97 -2.13
CA ALA A 136 15.42 2.02 -2.30
C ALA A 136 14.02 1.50 -1.95
N PRO A 137 13.12 2.36 -1.44
CA PRO A 137 11.74 1.99 -1.17
C PRO A 137 11.00 1.69 -2.47
N LEU A 138 10.05 0.76 -2.41
CA LEU A 138 9.19 0.40 -3.53
C LEU A 138 7.73 0.41 -3.07
N SER A 139 6.79 0.55 -4.00
CA SER A 139 5.40 0.26 -3.69
C SER A 139 5.19 -1.23 -3.38
N ALA A 140 4.15 -1.57 -2.63
CA ALA A 140 3.82 -2.94 -2.28
C ALA A 140 3.66 -3.85 -3.52
N ASP A 141 3.10 -3.32 -4.60
CA ASP A 141 2.92 -4.05 -5.85
C ASP A 141 4.25 -4.29 -6.59
N HIS A 142 5.16 -3.31 -6.59
CA HIS A 142 6.50 -3.48 -7.16
C HIS A 142 7.34 -4.52 -6.41
N VAL A 143 7.26 -4.56 -5.08
CA VAL A 143 7.95 -5.58 -4.27
C VAL A 143 7.45 -6.98 -4.60
N TYR A 144 6.13 -7.15 -4.69
CA TYR A 144 5.53 -8.41 -5.09
C TYR A 144 6.08 -8.89 -6.45
N MET A 145 6.08 -8.01 -7.45
CA MET A 145 6.61 -8.31 -8.78
C MET A 145 8.10 -8.67 -8.74
N TYR A 146 8.91 -7.90 -8.01
CA TYR A 146 10.34 -8.15 -7.88
C TYR A 146 10.64 -9.52 -7.25
N ILE A 147 9.97 -9.88 -6.17
CA ILE A 147 10.16 -11.17 -5.49
C ILE A 147 9.78 -12.34 -6.41
N HIS A 148 8.66 -12.23 -7.11
CA HIS A 148 8.25 -13.26 -8.07
C HIS A 148 9.26 -13.40 -9.19
N GLN A 149 9.73 -12.31 -9.78
CA GLN A 149 10.74 -12.33 -10.83
C GLN A 149 12.07 -12.94 -10.36
N THR A 150 12.53 -12.62 -9.15
CA THR A 150 13.80 -13.15 -8.62
C THR A 150 13.70 -14.61 -8.18
N ARG A 151 12.58 -15.04 -7.62
CA ARG A 151 12.35 -16.47 -7.31
C ARG A 151 12.33 -17.31 -8.58
N TRP A 152 11.69 -16.84 -9.63
CA TRP A 152 11.63 -17.55 -10.89
C TRP A 152 12.98 -17.67 -11.60
N ARG A 153 13.90 -16.76 -11.38
CA ARG A 153 15.26 -16.82 -11.95
C ARG A 153 16.19 -17.80 -11.24
N ARG A 154 15.84 -18.33 -10.09
CA ARG A 154 16.71 -19.25 -9.31
C ARG A 154 16.51 -20.73 -9.59
N ASP A 155 15.44 -21.10 -10.27
CA ASP A 155 15.18 -22.50 -10.59
C ASP A 155 15.80 -22.83 -11.96
N ASP A 156 16.75 -23.78 -12.01
CA ASP A 156 17.59 -24.13 -13.17
C ASP A 156 16.88 -24.95 -14.27
N ASP A 157 15.56 -24.90 -14.37
CA ASP A 157 14.80 -25.63 -15.37
C ASP A 157 14.52 -24.76 -16.61
N ALA A 158 15.17 -25.04 -17.72
CA ALA A 158 15.12 -24.25 -18.96
C ALA A 158 13.70 -24.18 -19.60
N GLU A 159 12.84 -25.15 -19.39
CA GLU A 159 11.48 -25.18 -19.90
C GLU A 159 10.57 -24.22 -19.08
N LEU A 160 10.79 -24.17 -17.78
CA LEU A 160 10.20 -23.16 -16.90
C LEU A 160 10.70 -21.74 -17.23
N GLU A 161 11.96 -21.58 -17.59
CA GLU A 161 12.56 -20.27 -17.91
C GLU A 161 11.88 -19.61 -19.10
N TRP A 162 11.56 -20.34 -20.16
CA TRP A 162 10.84 -19.85 -21.32
C TRP A 162 9.39 -19.41 -20.99
N HIS A 163 8.68 -20.20 -20.18
CA HIS A 163 7.35 -19.85 -19.71
C HIS A 163 7.36 -18.60 -18.80
N ARG A 164 8.39 -18.45 -18.00
CA ARG A 164 8.64 -17.31 -17.09
C ARG A 164 8.94 -16.02 -17.83
N GLU A 165 9.83 -16.05 -18.82
CA GLU A 165 10.13 -14.87 -19.64
C GLU A 165 8.90 -14.37 -20.38
N ARG A 166 8.06 -15.28 -20.84
CA ARG A 166 6.80 -14.96 -21.52
C ARG A 166 5.78 -14.35 -20.56
N GLU A 167 5.66 -14.85 -19.35
CA GLU A 167 4.77 -14.31 -18.31
C GLU A 167 5.26 -12.94 -17.82
N ILE A 168 6.57 -12.78 -17.59
CA ILE A 168 7.20 -11.50 -17.24
C ILE A 168 6.99 -10.47 -18.35
N SER A 169 7.22 -10.82 -19.61
CA SER A 169 6.97 -9.95 -20.76
C SER A 169 5.51 -9.53 -20.86
N ARG A 170 4.57 -10.45 -20.61
CA ARG A 170 3.14 -10.17 -20.59
C ARG A 170 2.75 -9.23 -19.46
N MET A 171 3.25 -9.46 -18.26
CA MET A 171 3.01 -8.59 -17.09
C MET A 171 3.61 -7.20 -17.31
N GLN A 172 4.81 -7.11 -17.87
CA GLN A 172 5.48 -5.86 -18.20
C GLN A 172 4.72 -5.08 -19.29
N GLN A 173 4.20 -5.77 -20.31
CA GLN A 173 3.34 -5.15 -21.32
C GLN A 173 1.99 -4.67 -20.75
N MET A 174 1.42 -5.38 -19.78
CA MET A 174 0.21 -4.93 -19.06
C MET A 174 0.52 -3.70 -18.19
N TRP A 175 1.71 -3.66 -17.59
CA TRP A 175 2.16 -2.53 -16.78
C TRP A 175 2.43 -1.27 -17.63
N ASP A 176 3.14 -1.42 -18.75
CA ASP A 176 3.49 -0.33 -19.66
C ASP A 176 2.27 0.25 -20.42
N LYS A 177 1.23 -0.54 -20.61
CA LYS A 177 0.01 -0.12 -21.31
C LYS A 177 -1.06 0.46 -20.39
N GLY A 178 -0.91 0.32 -19.07
CA GLY A 178 -1.98 0.60 -18.12
C GLY A 178 -3.15 -0.42 -18.27
N PRO A 179 -4.17 -0.36 -17.42
CA PRO A 179 -5.36 -1.18 -17.58
C PRO A 179 -6.01 -0.82 -18.92
N GLU A 180 -6.17 -1.82 -19.80
CA GLU A 180 -7.00 -1.63 -20.99
C GLU A 180 -8.39 -1.24 -20.53
N LEU A 181 -8.78 0.01 -20.79
CA LEU A 181 -10.16 0.43 -20.59
C LEU A 181 -11.05 -0.52 -21.39
N PRO A 182 -12.10 -1.10 -20.81
CA PRO A 182 -13.01 -1.93 -21.55
C PRO A 182 -13.48 -1.14 -22.78
N PRO A 183 -13.60 -1.79 -23.95
CA PRO A 183 -14.06 -1.12 -25.16
C PRO A 183 -15.38 -0.39 -24.86
N GLU A 184 -15.46 0.89 -25.24
CA GLU A 184 -16.67 1.68 -25.04
C GLU A 184 -17.89 0.88 -25.57
N HIS A 185 -18.86 0.67 -24.69
CA HIS A 185 -20.05 -0.08 -25.04
C HIS A 185 -20.77 0.67 -26.18
N PRO A 186 -21.14 0.04 -27.30
CA PRO A 186 -21.69 0.70 -28.49
C PRO A 186 -23.01 1.45 -28.21
N ASP A 187 -23.63 1.27 -27.05
CA ASP A 187 -24.89 1.93 -26.65
C ASP A 187 -24.73 3.31 -25.98
N ASN A 188 -23.50 3.84 -25.91
CA ASN A 188 -23.23 5.20 -25.38
C ASN A 188 -23.12 6.28 -26.49
N ARG A 189 -23.83 6.11 -27.60
CA ARG A 189 -23.96 7.15 -28.62
C ARG A 189 -25.38 7.69 -28.71
#